data_2946ef4764c188a3d175b86f2d56a6a1
#
_entry.id   2946ef4764c188a3d175b86f2d56a6a1
#
_cell.length_a   1.000
_cell.length_b   1.000
_cell.length_c   1.000
_cell.angle_alpha   90.00
_cell.angle_beta   90.00
_cell.angle_gamma   90.00
#
_symmetry.space_group_name_H-M   'P 1'
#
loop_
_entity.id
_entity.type
_entity.pdbx_description
1 polymer ?
#
loop_
_entity_poly.entity_id
_entity_poly.type
_entity_poly.pdbx_seq_one_letter_code
_entity_poly.pdbx_strand_id
1 'polypeptide(L)'
;MTDRKYLPTLSELVDRLSIVQLKEVFIPEHKTEYAQEIADITHDIQLALNEQKGVVTAETIRAIIVLAQMNLHIWHNESNVRKGIKDGNTLELTHGLNGIRNTAKNKIQEVAGGRKDYKIDCLAADMQVWEVSWNNTIPGTQQ
;
A
#
# COMPACT_ATOMS: atom_id res chain seq x y z
N MET A 1 -33.12 -5.69 -1.33
CA MET A 1 -31.72 -5.51 -1.73
C MET A 1 -30.83 -5.51 -0.48
N THR A 2 -29.86 -6.39 -0.45
CA THR A 2 -28.99 -6.54 0.69
C THR A 2 -27.72 -5.69 0.49
N ASP A 3 -27.41 -4.87 1.47
CA ASP A 3 -26.18 -4.09 1.45
C ASP A 3 -24.96 -4.99 1.64
N ARG A 4 -23.90 -4.71 0.92
CA ARG A 4 -22.66 -5.44 1.08
C ARG A 4 -22.03 -5.06 2.42
N LYS A 5 -21.65 -6.07 3.19
CA LYS A 5 -21.04 -5.85 4.51
C LYS A 5 -19.53 -5.74 4.46
N TYR A 6 -18.91 -6.24 3.42
CA TYR A 6 -17.46 -6.18 3.24
C TYR A 6 -17.13 -5.26 2.07
N LEU A 7 -16.96 -3.98 2.39
CA LEU A 7 -16.57 -2.96 1.42
C LEU A 7 -15.08 -2.66 1.57
N PRO A 8 -14.40 -2.25 0.49
CA PRO A 8 -13.01 -1.82 0.60
C PRO A 8 -12.86 -0.69 1.62
N THR A 9 -11.82 -0.78 2.42
CA THR A 9 -11.47 0.26 3.38
C THR A 9 -10.73 1.40 2.68
N LEU A 10 -10.57 2.53 3.36
CA LEU A 10 -9.77 3.63 2.83
C LEU A 10 -8.37 3.17 2.44
N SER A 11 -7.71 2.39 3.31
CA SER A 11 -6.36 1.91 3.02
C SER A 11 -6.32 0.96 1.82
N GLU A 12 -7.33 0.12 1.65
CA GLU A 12 -7.42 -0.77 0.49
C GLU A 12 -7.63 0.02 -0.81
N LEU A 13 -8.44 1.08 -0.76
CA LEU A 13 -8.65 1.95 -1.91
C LEU A 13 -7.36 2.70 -2.30
N VAL A 14 -6.64 3.22 -1.32
CA VAL A 14 -5.36 3.91 -1.56
C VAL A 14 -4.32 2.93 -2.12
N ASP A 15 -4.26 1.72 -1.57
CA ASP A 15 -3.37 0.67 -2.05
C ASP A 15 -3.66 0.35 -3.51
N ARG A 16 -4.92 0.12 -3.85
CA ARG A 16 -5.32 -0.18 -5.22
C ARG A 16 -5.04 0.99 -6.16
N LEU A 17 -5.29 2.22 -5.71
CA LEU A 17 -4.98 3.41 -6.52
C LEU A 17 -3.51 3.44 -6.91
N SER A 18 -2.61 3.18 -5.96
CA SER A 18 -1.17 3.21 -6.23
C SER A 18 -0.78 2.17 -7.29
N ILE A 19 -1.42 1.00 -7.28
CA ILE A 19 -1.14 -0.07 -8.25
C ILE A 19 -1.71 0.27 -9.62
N VAL A 20 -2.95 0.74 -9.69
CA VAL A 20 -3.59 1.10 -10.97
C VAL A 20 -2.85 2.28 -11.61
N GLN A 21 -2.33 3.21 -10.79
CA GLN A 21 -1.53 4.31 -11.28
C GLN A 21 -0.25 3.83 -11.97
N LEU A 22 0.39 2.79 -11.42
CA LEU A 22 1.54 2.16 -12.08
C LEU A 22 1.14 1.54 -13.43
N LYS A 23 0.00 0.87 -13.46
CA LYS A 23 -0.50 0.25 -14.70
C LYS A 23 -0.79 1.29 -15.78
N GLU A 24 -1.38 2.41 -15.40
CA GLU A 24 -1.65 3.49 -16.36
C GLU A 24 -0.38 3.98 -17.04
N VAL A 25 0.69 4.11 -16.26
CA VAL A 25 1.97 4.63 -16.77
C VAL A 25 2.72 3.57 -17.58
N PHE A 26 2.75 2.31 -17.10
CA PHE A 26 3.64 1.30 -17.64
C PHE A 26 2.96 0.31 -18.59
N ILE A 27 1.64 0.33 -18.72
CA ILE A 27 0.89 -0.54 -19.63
C ILE A 27 0.01 0.35 -20.53
N PRO A 28 0.59 0.96 -21.58
CA PRO A 28 -0.14 1.93 -22.38
C PRO A 28 -1.30 1.34 -23.20
N GLU A 29 -1.32 0.03 -23.43
CA GLU A 29 -2.34 -0.65 -24.23
C GLU A 29 -3.74 -0.53 -23.62
N HIS A 30 -3.83 -0.38 -22.29
CA HIS A 30 -5.10 -0.29 -21.56
C HIS A 30 -5.25 1.01 -20.79
N LYS A 31 -4.58 2.05 -21.26
CA LYS A 31 -4.55 3.34 -20.56
C LYS A 31 -5.94 3.91 -20.27
N THR A 32 -6.86 3.77 -21.22
CA THR A 32 -8.23 4.30 -21.08
C THR A 32 -8.97 3.57 -19.96
N GLU A 33 -8.86 2.25 -19.91
CA GLU A 33 -9.51 1.44 -18.88
C GLU A 33 -8.93 1.76 -17.50
N TYR A 34 -7.62 1.92 -17.40
CA TYR A 34 -6.98 2.29 -16.12
C TYR A 34 -7.37 3.71 -15.68
N ALA A 35 -7.49 4.65 -16.60
CA ALA A 35 -7.93 6.01 -16.28
C ALA A 35 -9.34 6.01 -15.70
N GLN A 36 -10.23 5.18 -16.23
CA GLN A 36 -11.59 5.04 -15.70
C GLN A 36 -11.57 4.40 -14.30
N GLU A 37 -10.77 3.36 -14.11
CA GLU A 37 -10.63 2.72 -12.80
C GLU A 37 -10.10 3.71 -11.76
N ILE A 38 -9.12 4.51 -12.13
CA ILE A 38 -8.57 5.56 -11.26
C ILE A 38 -9.66 6.57 -10.88
N ALA A 39 -10.47 6.99 -11.84
CA ALA A 39 -11.56 7.92 -11.58
C ALA A 39 -12.57 7.35 -10.57
N ASP A 40 -12.92 6.07 -10.73
CA ASP A 40 -13.85 5.40 -9.83
C ASP A 40 -13.28 5.26 -8.42
N ILE A 41 -12.00 4.85 -8.32
CA ILE A 41 -11.33 4.70 -7.03
C ILE A 41 -11.19 6.05 -6.32
N THR A 42 -10.81 7.11 -7.03
CA THR A 42 -10.67 8.43 -6.43
C THR A 42 -12.01 8.98 -5.96
N HIS A 43 -13.07 8.69 -6.69
CA HIS A 43 -14.43 9.02 -6.27
C HIS A 43 -14.75 8.35 -4.92
N ASP A 44 -14.47 7.06 -4.81
CA ASP A 44 -14.75 6.31 -3.58
C ASP A 44 -13.85 6.75 -2.42
N ILE A 45 -12.59 7.09 -2.70
CA ILE A 45 -11.69 7.65 -1.69
C ILE A 45 -12.26 8.95 -1.14
N GLN A 46 -12.78 9.83 -2.01
CA GLN A 46 -13.36 11.09 -1.57
C GLN A 46 -14.56 10.86 -0.64
N LEU A 47 -15.41 9.90 -0.97
CA LEU A 47 -16.53 9.54 -0.10
C LEU A 47 -16.04 9.02 1.25
N ALA A 48 -15.04 8.16 1.25
CA ALA A 48 -14.46 7.64 2.48
C ALA A 48 -13.85 8.75 3.34
N LEU A 49 -13.17 9.71 2.71
CA LEU A 49 -12.60 10.86 3.41
C LEU A 49 -13.69 11.76 4.01
N ASN A 50 -14.82 11.91 3.31
CA ASN A 50 -15.93 12.72 3.81
C ASN A 50 -16.59 12.09 5.04
N GLU A 51 -16.55 10.76 5.13
CA GLU A 51 -17.17 10.01 6.23
C GLU A 51 -16.20 9.76 7.40
N GLN A 52 -14.92 10.05 7.21
CA GLN A 52 -13.91 9.74 8.22
C GLN A 52 -14.11 10.53 9.50
N LYS A 53 -13.72 9.94 10.63
CA LYS A 53 -13.76 10.59 11.93
C LYS A 53 -12.41 11.17 12.35
N GLY A 54 -11.33 10.71 11.72
CA GLY A 54 -9.99 11.19 11.99
C GLY A 54 -9.58 12.31 11.06
N VAL A 55 -8.42 12.87 11.31
CA VAL A 55 -7.86 13.96 10.53
C VAL A 55 -6.65 13.43 9.75
N VAL A 56 -6.54 13.80 8.46
CA VAL A 56 -5.35 13.49 7.68
C VAL A 56 -4.19 14.32 8.21
N THR A 57 -3.14 13.65 8.66
CA THR A 57 -1.96 14.27 9.24
C THR A 57 -0.76 14.11 8.30
N ALA A 58 0.34 14.75 8.65
CA ALA A 58 1.61 14.55 7.94
C ALA A 58 2.03 13.09 7.97
N GLU A 59 1.79 12.39 9.07
CA GLU A 59 2.10 10.96 9.19
C GLU A 59 1.26 10.12 8.22
N THR A 60 -0.01 10.49 8.01
CA THR A 60 -0.88 9.84 7.02
C THR A 60 -0.30 10.01 5.61
N ILE A 61 0.12 11.23 5.25
CA ILE A 61 0.70 11.51 3.95
C ILE A 61 1.97 10.70 3.75
N ARG A 62 2.82 10.65 4.77
CA ARG A 62 4.03 9.85 4.74
C ARG A 62 3.73 8.36 4.53
N ALA A 63 2.71 7.85 5.22
CA ALA A 63 2.29 6.45 5.06
C ALA A 63 1.84 6.15 3.64
N ILE A 64 1.13 7.08 3.00
CA ILE A 64 0.72 6.93 1.60
C ILE A 64 1.94 6.86 0.67
N ILE A 65 2.93 7.70 0.90
CA ILE A 65 4.16 7.70 0.12
C ILE A 65 4.90 6.37 0.28
N VAL A 66 5.05 5.89 1.51
CA VAL A 66 5.70 4.61 1.78
C VAL A 66 4.96 3.48 1.07
N LEU A 67 3.63 3.45 1.18
CA LEU A 67 2.80 2.44 0.52
C LEU A 67 3.04 2.43 -0.99
N ALA A 68 2.99 3.60 -1.62
CA ALA A 68 3.15 3.72 -3.07
C ALA A 68 4.56 3.27 -3.51
N GLN A 69 5.59 3.65 -2.77
CA GLN A 69 6.96 3.25 -3.08
C GLN A 69 7.18 1.75 -2.90
N MET A 70 6.58 1.16 -1.88
CA MET A 70 6.69 -0.29 -1.68
C MET A 70 5.97 -1.04 -2.79
N ASN A 71 4.79 -0.58 -3.20
CA ASN A 71 4.07 -1.18 -4.32
C ASN A 71 4.87 -1.10 -5.62
N LEU A 72 5.55 0.01 -5.87
CA LEU A 72 6.41 0.14 -7.04
C LEU A 72 7.53 -0.90 -7.02
N HIS A 73 8.21 -1.04 -5.90
CA HIS A 73 9.29 -2.02 -5.77
C HIS A 73 8.80 -3.45 -5.89
N ILE A 74 7.68 -3.78 -5.26
CA ILE A 74 7.08 -5.12 -5.34
C ILE A 74 6.72 -5.43 -6.80
N TRP A 75 6.06 -4.49 -7.47
CA TRP A 75 5.64 -4.65 -8.86
C TRP A 75 6.83 -4.86 -9.78
N HIS A 76 7.87 -4.07 -9.62
CA HIS A 76 9.11 -4.18 -10.40
C HIS A 76 9.82 -5.51 -10.14
N ASN A 77 9.90 -5.92 -8.89
CA ASN A 77 10.53 -7.18 -8.50
C ASN A 77 9.79 -8.39 -9.08
N GLU A 78 8.45 -8.38 -9.01
CA GLU A 78 7.63 -9.44 -9.61
C GLU A 78 7.80 -9.48 -11.13
N SER A 79 7.89 -8.33 -11.78
CA SER A 79 8.13 -8.26 -13.23
C SER A 79 9.47 -8.90 -13.60
N ASN A 80 10.51 -8.66 -12.79
CA ASN A 80 11.82 -9.26 -13.01
C ASN A 80 11.79 -10.77 -12.86
N VAL A 81 11.07 -11.26 -11.84
CA VAL A 81 10.90 -12.71 -11.62
C VAL A 81 10.23 -13.37 -12.84
N ARG A 82 9.17 -12.75 -13.37
CA ARG A 82 8.48 -13.27 -14.55
C ARG A 82 9.36 -13.29 -15.80
N LYS A 83 10.28 -12.33 -15.89
CA LYS A 83 11.24 -12.28 -17.01
C LYS A 83 12.42 -13.23 -16.83
N GLY A 84 12.48 -13.96 -15.71
CA GLY A 84 13.56 -14.89 -15.43
C GLY A 84 14.84 -14.21 -14.93
N ILE A 85 14.78 -12.94 -14.59
CA ILE A 85 15.89 -12.21 -14.00
C ILE A 85 16.01 -12.61 -12.54
N LYS A 86 17.10 -13.28 -12.20
CA LYS A 86 17.35 -13.73 -10.84
C LYS A 86 18.35 -12.80 -10.16
N ASP A 87 17.86 -11.93 -9.31
CA ASP A 87 18.67 -11.08 -8.46
C ASP A 87 18.59 -11.60 -7.03
N GLY A 88 19.47 -12.53 -6.67
CA GLY A 88 19.64 -12.95 -5.28
C GLY A 88 18.32 -13.34 -4.57
N ASN A 89 17.89 -12.56 -3.63
CA ASN A 89 16.80 -12.89 -2.70
C ASN A 89 15.47 -12.25 -3.09
N THR A 90 15.00 -12.45 -4.34
CA THR A 90 13.79 -11.79 -4.83
C THR A 90 12.53 -12.11 -4.02
N LEU A 91 12.38 -13.35 -3.54
CA LEU A 91 11.23 -13.74 -2.73
C LEU A 91 11.27 -13.10 -1.33
N GLU A 92 12.44 -13.12 -0.69
CA GLU A 92 12.63 -12.46 0.61
C GLU A 92 12.41 -10.96 0.50
N LEU A 93 12.89 -10.35 -0.59
CA LEU A 93 12.68 -8.93 -0.88
C LEU A 93 11.18 -8.62 -0.94
N THR A 94 10.42 -9.41 -1.69
CA THR A 94 8.99 -9.22 -1.83
C THR A 94 8.28 -9.35 -0.48
N HIS A 95 8.65 -10.34 0.33
CA HIS A 95 8.06 -10.53 1.65
C HIS A 95 8.36 -9.37 2.59
N GLY A 96 9.61 -8.88 2.60
CA GLY A 96 10.00 -7.73 3.41
C GLY A 96 9.24 -6.47 3.00
N LEU A 97 9.14 -6.21 1.71
CA LEU A 97 8.40 -5.07 1.19
C LEU A 97 6.91 -5.16 1.53
N ASN A 98 6.32 -6.36 1.47
CA ASN A 98 4.92 -6.56 1.86
C ASN A 98 4.69 -6.25 3.34
N GLY A 99 5.63 -6.58 4.21
CA GLY A 99 5.54 -6.24 5.63
C GLY A 99 5.49 -4.73 5.85
N ILE A 100 6.37 -3.99 5.19
CA ILE A 100 6.38 -2.52 5.24
C ILE A 100 5.08 -1.96 4.67
N ARG A 101 4.61 -2.51 3.56
CA ARG A 101 3.36 -2.09 2.91
C ARG A 101 2.16 -2.26 3.85
N ASN A 102 2.06 -3.38 4.53
CA ASN A 102 0.95 -3.66 5.44
C ASN A 102 0.95 -2.69 6.63
N THR A 103 2.11 -2.37 7.16
CA THR A 103 2.23 -1.37 8.24
C THR A 103 1.76 0.00 7.75
N ALA A 104 2.16 0.40 6.55
CA ALA A 104 1.73 1.67 5.96
C ALA A 104 0.20 1.70 5.77
N LYS A 105 -0.39 0.60 5.28
CA LYS A 105 -1.84 0.49 5.12
C LYS A 105 -2.57 0.67 6.45
N ASN A 106 -2.07 0.06 7.51
CA ASN A 106 -2.68 0.19 8.82
C ASN A 106 -2.61 1.63 9.36
N LYS A 107 -1.51 2.32 9.10
CA LYS A 107 -1.40 3.74 9.47
C LYS A 107 -2.38 4.62 8.71
N ILE A 108 -2.60 4.35 7.44
CA ILE A 108 -3.62 5.06 6.65
C ILE A 108 -5.01 4.76 7.21
N GLN A 109 -5.29 3.52 7.57
CA GLN A 109 -6.58 3.12 8.09
C GLN A 109 -6.92 3.75 9.44
N GLU A 110 -5.92 4.15 10.22
CA GLU A 110 -6.15 4.87 11.47
C GLU A 110 -6.95 6.17 11.27
N VAL A 111 -6.84 6.79 10.11
CA VAL A 111 -7.61 8.01 9.78
C VAL A 111 -9.10 7.70 9.66
N ALA A 112 -9.44 6.62 8.98
CA ALA A 112 -10.83 6.25 8.75
C ALA A 112 -11.45 5.51 9.92
N GLY A 113 -10.64 4.85 10.74
CA GLY A 113 -11.11 3.90 11.75
C GLY A 113 -11.56 2.60 11.10
N GLY A 114 -12.18 1.73 11.87
CA GLY A 114 -12.72 0.48 11.36
C GLY A 114 -11.69 -0.64 11.24
N ARG A 115 -11.92 -1.50 10.26
CA ARG A 115 -11.16 -2.74 10.15
C ARG A 115 -9.71 -2.50 9.72
N LYS A 116 -8.79 -3.18 10.39
CA LYS A 116 -7.37 -3.19 10.04
C LYS A 116 -6.97 -4.58 9.54
N ASP A 117 -5.87 -4.60 8.79
CA ASP A 117 -5.28 -5.86 8.37
C ASP A 117 -4.36 -6.37 9.49
N TYR A 118 -4.67 -7.55 10.00
CA TYR A 118 -3.89 -8.16 11.08
C TYR A 118 -2.83 -9.15 10.57
N LYS A 119 -2.62 -9.24 9.27
CA LYS A 119 -1.52 -10.04 8.69
C LYS A 119 -0.20 -9.31 8.82
N ILE A 120 0.14 -8.91 10.03
CA ILE A 120 1.31 -8.06 10.23
C ILE A 120 2.57 -8.90 10.43
N ASP A 121 2.40 -10.08 11.00
CA ASP A 121 3.54 -10.89 11.41
C ASP A 121 3.97 -11.82 10.28
N CYS A 122 4.61 -11.24 9.29
CA CYS A 122 5.33 -12.04 8.33
C CYS A 122 6.74 -12.26 8.88
N LEU A 123 7.10 -13.51 9.15
CA LEU A 123 8.44 -13.87 9.58
C LEU A 123 9.51 -13.31 8.66
N ALA A 124 9.22 -13.22 7.37
CA ALA A 124 10.15 -12.66 6.40
C ALA A 124 10.41 -11.17 6.64
N ALA A 125 9.41 -10.43 7.10
CA ALA A 125 9.59 -9.01 7.42
C ALA A 125 10.53 -8.84 8.62
N ASP A 126 10.42 -9.72 9.60
CA ASP A 126 11.29 -9.69 10.79
C ASP A 126 12.73 -10.06 10.46
N MET A 127 12.95 -10.80 9.39
CA MET A 127 14.28 -11.23 8.97
C MET A 127 15.03 -10.20 8.15
N GLN A 128 14.35 -9.15 7.70
CA GLN A 128 14.94 -8.10 6.87
C GLN A 128 15.37 -6.92 7.74
N VAL A 129 16.49 -6.32 7.36
CA VAL A 129 17.05 -5.17 8.07
C VAL A 129 16.37 -3.87 7.64
N TRP A 130 15.36 -3.95 6.79
CA TRP A 130 14.69 -2.75 6.28
C TRP A 130 13.71 -2.20 7.29
N GLU A 131 13.99 -1.01 7.75
CA GLU A 131 13.19 -0.32 8.73
C GLU A 131 12.67 0.98 8.18
N VAL A 132 11.46 1.34 8.60
CA VAL A 132 10.88 2.65 8.31
C VAL A 132 10.70 3.36 9.64
N SER A 133 11.13 4.61 9.71
CA SER A 133 11.00 5.40 10.92
C SER A 133 9.57 5.94 11.04
N TRP A 134 8.77 5.29 11.87
CA TRP A 134 7.41 5.72 12.12
C TRP A 134 7.35 6.55 13.41
N ASN A 135 6.42 7.52 13.46
CA ASN A 135 6.16 8.33 14.65
C ASN A 135 7.42 9.00 15.22
N ASN A 136 8.28 9.53 14.32
CA ASN A 136 9.55 10.16 14.67
C ASN A 136 10.58 9.21 15.28
N THR A 137 10.39 7.91 15.13
CA THR A 137 11.39 6.91 15.56
C THR A 137 12.49 6.84 14.53
N ILE A 138 13.74 6.86 14.98
CA ILE A 138 14.90 6.73 14.10
C ILE A 138 15.34 5.27 14.13
N PRO A 139 15.41 4.57 12.97
CA PRO A 139 15.85 3.18 12.93
C PRO A 139 17.23 3.00 13.55
N GLY A 140 17.38 1.92 14.34
CA GLY A 140 18.64 1.60 15.02
C GLY A 140 18.86 2.31 16.34
N THR A 141 18.00 3.24 16.74
CA THR A 141 18.10 3.87 18.06
C THR A 141 17.25 3.11 19.09
N GLN A 142 17.85 2.88 20.25
CA GLN A 142 17.11 2.34 21.38
C GLN A 142 16.41 3.48 22.12
N GLN A 143 15.16 3.26 22.36
CA GLN A 143 14.37 4.19 23.17
C GLN A 143 14.05 3.58 24.52
#